data_d28698e5dbe29e1ec7b930c6ff869067
#
_entry.id   d28698e5dbe29e1ec7b930c6ff869067
#
_cell.length_a   1.000
_cell.length_b   1.000
_cell.length_c   1.000
_cell.angle_alpha   90.00
_cell.angle_beta   90.00
_cell.angle_gamma   90.00
#
_symmetry.space_group_name_H-M   'P 1'
#
loop_
_entity.id
_entity.type
_entity.pdbx_description
1 polymer ?
#
loop_
_entity_poly.entity_id
_entity_poly.type
_entity_poly.pdbx_seq_one_letter_code
_entity_poly.pdbx_strand_id
1 'polypeptide(L)'
;YTALHLSLMDKFRNRIAQSGVKCIWIGASFPDVINAMLNRTGFGPDYGIGNVQEPIAKIQLGVGRRLNCAPNDVEVKLVAQHAFEYFILNDHKPIELPPYLLKATMADKDVSQIAKDVLREPFPFPYDLHFNRVTASSGLVALHAVTGETERSIHLPGIGTLVGGYPVHASKSGITIDLPDEWSLEQAIAVNEASLKWDGIDEVTQDGTIVFTIETQQALRKLLGKTIETLSTDTAQDQANDLLNALR
;
A
#
# COMPACT_ATOMS: atom_id res chain seq x y z
N TYR A 1 -5.53 -4.22 -13.76
CA TYR A 1 -4.26 -4.91 -13.39
C TYR A 1 -4.45 -5.88 -12.22
N THR A 2 -5.32 -5.58 -11.23
CA THR A 2 -5.49 -6.38 -10.00
C THR A 2 -5.74 -7.87 -10.28
N ALA A 3 -6.62 -8.22 -11.24
CA ALA A 3 -6.88 -9.62 -11.61
C ALA A 3 -5.63 -10.36 -12.10
N LEU A 4 -4.76 -9.69 -12.88
CA LEU A 4 -3.50 -10.27 -13.37
C LEU A 4 -2.56 -10.62 -12.22
N HIS A 5 -2.36 -9.67 -11.30
CA HIS A 5 -1.50 -9.88 -10.15
C HIS A 5 -2.10 -10.90 -9.17
N LEU A 6 -3.41 -10.83 -8.90
CA LEU A 6 -4.10 -11.78 -8.04
C LEU A 6 -3.96 -13.22 -8.56
N SER A 7 -4.21 -13.43 -9.86
CA SER A 7 -4.05 -14.75 -10.49
C SER A 7 -2.64 -15.32 -10.32
N LEU A 8 -1.61 -14.47 -10.46
CA LEU A 8 -0.23 -14.89 -10.27
C LEU A 8 0.09 -15.19 -8.80
N MET A 9 -0.33 -14.30 -7.90
CA MET A 9 -0.10 -14.44 -6.48
C MET A 9 -0.83 -15.64 -5.87
N ASP A 10 -2.05 -15.94 -6.35
CA ASP A 10 -2.79 -17.13 -5.93
C ASP A 10 -2.09 -18.42 -6.35
N LYS A 11 -1.56 -18.50 -7.58
CA LYS A 11 -0.73 -19.62 -8.02
C LYS A 11 0.51 -19.80 -7.15
N PHE A 12 1.16 -18.69 -6.80
CA PHE A 12 2.33 -18.72 -5.93
C PHE A 12 1.96 -19.18 -4.52
N ARG A 13 0.87 -18.64 -3.96
CA ARG A 13 0.28 -19.09 -2.68
C ARG A 13 0.10 -20.60 -2.63
N ASN A 14 -0.52 -21.16 -3.65
CA ASN A 14 -0.79 -22.60 -3.73
C ASN A 14 0.53 -23.41 -3.77
N ARG A 15 1.58 -22.90 -4.41
CA ARG A 15 2.90 -23.56 -4.42
C ARG A 15 3.61 -23.49 -3.06
N ILE A 16 3.54 -22.38 -2.37
CA ILE A 16 4.08 -22.25 -1.00
C ILE A 16 3.35 -23.26 -0.09
N ALA A 17 2.02 -23.30 -0.12
CA ALA A 17 1.24 -24.22 0.69
C ALA A 17 1.60 -25.70 0.41
N GLN A 18 1.74 -26.08 -0.85
CA GLN A 18 2.12 -27.45 -1.25
C GLN A 18 3.55 -27.82 -0.86
N SER A 19 4.47 -26.85 -0.81
CA SER A 19 5.87 -27.10 -0.47
C SER A 19 6.09 -27.38 1.01
N GLY A 20 5.17 -26.96 1.89
CA GLY A 20 5.31 -27.04 3.34
C GLY A 20 6.41 -26.14 3.92
N VAL A 21 7.02 -25.26 3.12
CA VAL A 21 8.04 -24.31 3.59
C VAL A 21 7.44 -23.31 4.55
N LYS A 22 8.06 -23.13 5.70
CA LYS A 22 7.76 -22.05 6.64
C LYS A 22 8.68 -20.89 6.33
N CYS A 23 8.14 -19.77 5.90
CA CYS A 23 8.89 -18.56 5.59
C CYS A 23 8.05 -17.32 5.93
N ILE A 24 8.70 -16.20 6.06
CA ILE A 24 8.04 -14.90 5.99
C ILE A 24 7.80 -14.63 4.50
N TRP A 25 6.55 -14.41 4.12
CA TRP A 25 6.19 -14.08 2.76
C TRP A 25 5.89 -12.59 2.64
N ILE A 26 6.75 -11.86 1.92
CA ILE A 26 6.59 -10.43 1.68
C ILE A 26 5.98 -10.24 0.29
N GLY A 27 4.82 -9.58 0.24
CA GLY A 27 4.13 -9.26 -1.01
C GLY A 27 4.71 -8.02 -1.68
N ALA A 28 5.11 -8.15 -2.94
CA ALA A 28 5.51 -7.03 -3.80
C ALA A 28 4.54 -6.83 -4.97
N SER A 29 3.33 -7.37 -4.85
CA SER A 29 2.29 -7.26 -5.87
C SER A 29 1.57 -5.92 -5.78
N PHE A 30 1.15 -5.43 -6.91
CA PHE A 30 0.43 -4.19 -7.09
C PHE A 30 -1.03 -4.47 -7.53
N PRO A 31 -2.05 -3.89 -6.89
CA PRO A 31 -1.99 -3.11 -5.63
C PRO A 31 -1.88 -4.00 -4.37
N ASP A 32 -1.54 -3.40 -3.25
CA ASP A 32 -1.36 -4.08 -1.95
C ASP A 32 -2.63 -4.75 -1.40
N VAL A 33 -3.81 -4.37 -1.87
CA VAL A 33 -5.11 -5.00 -1.54
C VAL A 33 -5.11 -6.52 -1.78
N ILE A 34 -4.27 -7.02 -2.70
CA ILE A 34 -4.12 -8.45 -2.98
C ILE A 34 -3.68 -9.22 -1.73
N ASN A 35 -2.83 -8.62 -0.88
CA ASN A 35 -2.44 -9.25 0.38
C ASN A 35 -3.66 -9.52 1.28
N ALA A 36 -4.52 -8.51 1.44
CA ALA A 36 -5.74 -8.63 2.23
C ALA A 36 -6.70 -9.68 1.63
N MET A 37 -6.89 -9.69 0.30
CA MET A 37 -7.71 -10.68 -0.38
C MET A 37 -7.25 -12.12 -0.08
N LEU A 38 -5.95 -12.39 -0.25
CA LEU A 38 -5.38 -13.71 -0.03
C LEU A 38 -5.47 -14.13 1.45
N ASN A 39 -5.19 -13.22 2.38
CA ASN A 39 -5.25 -13.50 3.81
C ASN A 39 -6.68 -13.74 4.31
N ARG A 40 -7.67 -13.01 3.77
CA ARG A 40 -9.10 -13.22 4.09
C ARG A 40 -9.61 -14.57 3.57
N THR A 41 -8.95 -15.16 2.56
CA THR A 41 -9.21 -16.52 2.09
C THR A 41 -8.34 -17.60 2.80
N GLY A 42 -7.66 -17.23 3.89
CA GLY A 42 -6.96 -18.12 4.81
C GLY A 42 -5.44 -18.02 4.84
N PHE A 43 -4.76 -17.76 3.71
CA PHE A 43 -3.30 -17.67 3.66
C PHE A 43 -2.84 -16.72 2.56
N GLY A 44 -1.95 -15.82 2.91
CA GLY A 44 -1.38 -14.82 2.00
C GLY A 44 -0.06 -14.26 2.53
N PRO A 45 0.47 -13.19 1.91
CA PRO A 45 1.66 -12.52 2.43
C PRO A 45 1.46 -12.01 3.85
N ASP A 46 2.50 -12.09 4.67
CA ASP A 46 2.48 -11.53 6.03
C ASP A 46 2.31 -10.00 5.98
N TYR A 47 2.97 -9.35 5.03
CA TYR A 47 2.86 -7.91 4.72
C TYR A 47 3.43 -7.62 3.34
N GLY A 48 3.26 -6.38 2.88
CA GLY A 48 3.77 -5.88 1.61
C GLY A 48 4.99 -4.97 1.74
N ILE A 49 5.46 -4.49 0.58
CA ILE A 49 6.49 -3.44 0.46
C ILE A 49 6.02 -2.38 -0.53
N GLY A 50 6.66 -1.21 -0.51
CA GLY A 50 6.41 -0.12 -1.44
C GLY A 50 5.56 0.94 -0.81
N ASN A 51 4.28 0.89 -1.09
CA ASN A 51 3.27 1.81 -0.62
C ASN A 51 3.47 2.23 0.84
N VAL A 52 3.21 3.50 1.11
CA VAL A 52 3.35 4.19 2.40
C VAL A 52 4.80 4.42 2.84
N GLN A 53 5.73 3.50 2.63
CA GLN A 53 7.15 3.73 2.92
C GLN A 53 7.81 4.68 1.90
N GLU A 54 7.37 4.66 0.65
CA GLU A 54 7.97 5.45 -0.44
C GLU A 54 7.86 6.98 -0.22
N PRO A 55 6.71 7.55 0.20
CA PRO A 55 6.59 8.98 0.47
C PRO A 55 7.32 9.45 1.72
N ILE A 56 7.71 8.56 2.63
CA ILE A 56 8.36 8.95 3.90
C ILE A 56 9.65 9.72 3.65
N ALA A 57 10.50 9.24 2.76
CA ALA A 57 11.76 9.91 2.43
C ALA A 57 11.52 11.31 1.84
N LYS A 58 10.48 11.49 1.01
CA LYS A 58 10.09 12.80 0.50
C LYS A 58 9.72 13.77 1.62
N ILE A 59 8.88 13.30 2.55
CA ILE A 59 8.44 14.11 3.70
C ILE A 59 9.64 14.52 4.54
N GLN A 60 10.47 13.55 4.93
CA GLN A 60 11.66 13.78 5.76
C GLN A 60 12.64 14.78 5.11
N LEU A 61 12.94 14.61 3.82
CA LEU A 61 13.82 15.52 3.07
C LEU A 61 13.21 16.92 2.95
N GLY A 62 11.93 17.03 2.64
CA GLY A 62 11.26 18.32 2.47
C GLY A 62 11.12 19.09 3.78
N VAL A 63 10.72 18.42 4.85
CA VAL A 63 10.65 19.01 6.20
C VAL A 63 12.05 19.39 6.68
N GLY A 64 13.02 18.49 6.53
CA GLY A 64 14.41 18.73 6.93
C GLY A 64 15.01 19.98 6.24
N ARG A 65 14.76 20.16 4.93
CA ARG A 65 15.17 21.37 4.19
C ARG A 65 14.52 22.64 4.72
N ARG A 66 13.22 22.61 5.03
CA ARG A 66 12.47 23.78 5.53
C ARG A 66 12.88 24.18 6.94
N LEU A 67 13.25 23.19 7.78
CA LEU A 67 13.61 23.41 9.18
C LEU A 67 15.13 23.44 9.42
N ASN A 68 15.93 23.24 8.38
CA ASN A 68 17.39 23.15 8.45
C ASN A 68 17.88 22.10 9.46
N CYS A 69 17.30 20.88 9.38
CA CYS A 69 17.68 19.74 10.20
C CYS A 69 17.96 18.50 9.33
N ALA A 70 18.53 17.44 9.90
CA ALA A 70 18.75 16.22 9.17
C ALA A 70 17.40 15.51 8.88
N PRO A 71 17.22 14.87 7.71
CA PRO A 71 15.98 14.15 7.39
C PRO A 71 15.59 13.13 8.46
N ASN A 72 16.56 12.44 9.06
CA ASN A 72 16.36 11.44 10.09
C ASN A 72 15.92 12.02 11.46
N ASP A 73 16.02 13.35 11.64
CA ASP A 73 15.48 14.00 12.84
C ASP A 73 13.96 14.19 12.75
N VAL A 74 13.37 13.93 11.59
CA VAL A 74 11.94 14.01 11.34
C VAL A 74 11.32 12.62 11.44
N GLU A 75 10.56 12.39 12.51
CA GLU A 75 9.74 11.20 12.64
C GLU A 75 8.42 11.41 11.89
N VAL A 76 8.00 10.39 11.13
CA VAL A 76 6.76 10.43 10.35
C VAL A 76 5.94 9.19 10.65
N LYS A 77 4.66 9.37 10.98
CA LYS A 77 3.64 8.33 11.04
C LYS A 77 2.61 8.62 9.95
N LEU A 78 2.42 7.67 9.05
CA LEU A 78 1.51 7.80 7.91
C LEU A 78 0.65 6.55 7.80
N VAL A 79 -0.67 6.76 7.78
CA VAL A 79 -1.64 5.73 7.39
C VAL A 79 -2.25 6.17 6.07
N ALA A 80 -2.07 5.37 5.04
CA ALA A 80 -2.60 5.67 3.71
C ALA A 80 -2.72 4.39 2.88
N GLN A 81 -3.67 4.39 1.96
CA GLN A 81 -3.90 3.31 1.02
C GLN A 81 -3.12 3.58 -0.29
N HIS A 82 -2.89 2.57 -1.11
CA HIS A 82 -2.16 2.62 -2.38
C HIS A 82 -2.56 3.81 -3.28
N ALA A 83 -3.85 4.12 -3.42
CA ALA A 83 -4.29 5.25 -4.23
C ALA A 83 -3.70 6.59 -3.79
N PHE A 84 -3.50 6.80 -2.49
CA PHE A 84 -2.88 8.02 -1.97
C PHE A 84 -1.50 8.26 -2.59
N GLU A 85 -0.68 7.22 -2.66
CA GLU A 85 0.66 7.32 -3.23
C GLU A 85 0.63 7.70 -4.70
N TYR A 86 -0.24 7.07 -5.50
CA TYR A 86 -0.42 7.41 -6.90
C TYR A 86 -0.73 8.90 -7.09
N PHE A 87 -1.63 9.46 -6.26
CA PHE A 87 -2.01 10.87 -6.37
C PHE A 87 -0.90 11.84 -5.91
N ILE A 88 -0.12 11.49 -4.92
CA ILE A 88 0.99 12.37 -4.48
C ILE A 88 2.22 12.32 -5.39
N LEU A 89 2.39 11.26 -6.17
CA LEU A 89 3.47 11.12 -7.15
C LEU A 89 3.16 11.85 -8.46
N ASN A 90 1.88 12.10 -8.73
CA ASN A 90 1.45 12.73 -9.97
C ASN A 90 1.70 14.26 -9.92
N ASP A 91 2.18 14.84 -11.03
CA ASP A 91 2.44 16.28 -11.13
C ASP A 91 1.15 17.11 -11.04
N HIS A 92 0.05 16.57 -11.54
CA HIS A 92 -1.28 17.20 -11.48
C HIS A 92 -2.06 16.68 -10.26
N LYS A 93 -1.71 17.19 -9.08
CA LYS A 93 -2.39 16.79 -7.84
C LYS A 93 -3.83 17.29 -7.83
N PRO A 94 -4.80 16.41 -7.53
CA PRO A 94 -6.18 16.82 -7.35
C PRO A 94 -6.30 17.76 -6.13
N ILE A 95 -7.39 18.51 -6.07
CA ILE A 95 -7.71 19.37 -4.92
C ILE A 95 -7.88 18.49 -3.67
N GLU A 96 -8.56 17.36 -3.83
CA GLU A 96 -8.77 16.35 -2.79
C GLU A 96 -7.84 15.16 -3.01
N LEU A 97 -7.21 14.72 -1.95
CA LEU A 97 -6.44 13.47 -1.90
C LEU A 97 -7.30 12.37 -1.29
N PRO A 98 -7.02 11.09 -1.61
CA PRO A 98 -7.58 9.99 -0.85
C PRO A 98 -7.40 10.21 0.66
N PRO A 99 -8.33 9.80 1.52
CA PRO A 99 -8.20 9.91 2.97
C PRO A 99 -6.87 9.33 3.46
N TYR A 100 -6.24 10.01 4.41
CA TYR A 100 -4.99 9.58 5.05
C TYR A 100 -4.87 10.18 6.44
N LEU A 101 -4.03 9.59 7.29
CA LEU A 101 -3.59 10.17 8.56
C LEU A 101 -2.09 10.45 8.47
N LEU A 102 -1.69 11.64 8.86
CA LEU A 102 -0.28 12.03 8.88
C LEU A 102 0.04 12.79 10.17
N LYS A 103 1.03 12.30 10.87
CA LYS A 103 1.71 13.00 11.96
C LYS A 103 3.20 13.05 11.65
N ALA A 104 3.79 14.21 11.82
CA ALA A 104 5.24 14.38 11.73
C ALA A 104 5.73 15.17 12.95
N THR A 105 6.81 14.71 13.56
CA THR A 105 7.44 15.37 14.70
C THR A 105 8.93 15.57 14.47
N MET A 106 9.48 16.59 15.08
CA MET A 106 10.92 16.88 15.13
C MET A 106 11.25 17.40 16.53
N ALA A 107 12.08 16.66 17.27
CA ALA A 107 12.41 16.98 18.66
C ALA A 107 11.14 17.30 19.49
N ASP A 108 10.14 16.42 19.46
CA ASP A 108 8.84 16.49 20.13
C ASP A 108 7.93 17.65 19.68
N LYS A 109 8.33 18.42 18.68
CA LYS A 109 7.47 19.45 18.09
C LYS A 109 6.68 18.88 16.94
N ASP A 110 5.38 19.16 16.91
CA ASP A 110 4.50 18.82 15.80
C ASP A 110 4.86 19.69 14.57
N VAL A 111 5.23 19.03 13.49
CA VAL A 111 5.53 19.62 12.19
C VAL A 111 4.63 19.06 11.07
N SER A 112 3.52 18.47 11.46
CA SER A 112 2.58 17.80 10.54
C SER A 112 2.06 18.71 9.44
N GLN A 113 1.83 20.00 9.74
CA GLN A 113 1.38 20.95 8.69
C GLN A 113 2.46 21.15 7.63
N ILE A 114 3.74 21.27 8.03
CA ILE A 114 4.86 21.36 7.09
C ILE A 114 4.97 20.09 6.24
N ALA A 115 4.78 18.91 6.85
CA ALA A 115 4.77 17.63 6.15
C ALA A 115 3.64 17.54 5.12
N LYS A 116 2.42 18.00 5.45
CA LYS A 116 1.28 18.08 4.52
C LYS A 116 1.55 19.01 3.34
N ASP A 117 2.22 20.14 3.58
CA ASP A 117 2.61 21.06 2.52
C ASP A 117 3.67 20.43 1.60
N VAL A 118 4.66 19.72 2.17
CA VAL A 118 5.68 18.97 1.40
C VAL A 118 5.05 17.88 0.54
N LEU A 119 4.02 17.19 1.02
CA LEU A 119 3.31 16.18 0.21
C LEU A 119 2.70 16.76 -1.07
N ARG A 120 2.28 18.04 -1.03
CA ARG A 120 1.70 18.73 -2.18
C ARG A 120 2.73 19.27 -3.18
N GLU A 121 4.00 19.27 -2.84
CA GLU A 121 5.07 19.64 -3.76
C GLU A 121 5.25 18.54 -4.83
N PRO A 122 5.79 18.87 -6.02
CA PRO A 122 6.18 17.89 -7.02
C PRO A 122 7.10 16.82 -6.42
N PHE A 123 6.95 15.58 -6.86
CA PHE A 123 7.92 14.55 -6.50
C PHE A 123 9.23 14.80 -7.25
N PRO A 124 10.41 14.60 -6.63
CA PRO A 124 11.69 14.96 -7.23
C PRO A 124 12.11 14.05 -8.40
N PHE A 125 11.33 13.03 -8.71
CA PHE A 125 11.60 12.08 -9.79
C PHE A 125 10.36 11.94 -10.68
N PRO A 126 10.53 11.71 -11.99
CA PRO A 126 9.43 11.36 -12.87
C PRO A 126 8.82 10.01 -12.45
N TYR A 127 7.48 9.92 -12.55
CA TYR A 127 6.78 8.66 -12.35
C TYR A 127 6.88 7.80 -13.61
N ASP A 128 8.02 7.14 -13.78
CA ASP A 128 8.34 6.23 -14.87
C ASP A 128 9.07 4.98 -14.33
N LEU A 129 9.68 4.19 -15.21
CA LEU A 129 10.42 2.99 -14.82
C LEU A 129 11.58 3.26 -13.82
N HIS A 130 12.08 4.49 -13.72
CA HIS A 130 13.09 4.86 -12.74
C HIS A 130 12.53 4.88 -11.32
N PHE A 131 11.22 5.03 -11.17
CA PHE A 131 10.53 4.97 -9.89
C PHE A 131 10.69 3.59 -9.21
N ASN A 132 10.89 2.51 -9.95
CA ASN A 132 11.17 1.19 -9.41
C ASN A 132 12.36 1.17 -8.42
N ARG A 133 13.27 2.13 -8.51
CA ARG A 133 14.37 2.28 -7.55
C ARG A 133 13.89 2.73 -6.18
N VAL A 134 12.86 3.57 -6.14
CA VAL A 134 12.23 4.03 -4.89
C VAL A 134 11.52 2.86 -4.22
N THR A 135 10.74 2.09 -5.00
CA THR A 135 10.09 0.86 -4.52
C THR A 135 11.12 -0.16 -4.02
N ALA A 136 12.21 -0.40 -4.77
CA ALA A 136 13.27 -1.29 -4.35
C ALA A 136 13.95 -0.82 -3.06
N SER A 137 14.17 0.50 -2.91
CA SER A 137 14.73 1.07 -1.68
C SER A 137 13.80 0.86 -0.49
N SER A 138 12.48 1.08 -0.66
CA SER A 138 11.51 0.80 0.39
C SER A 138 11.47 -0.68 0.78
N GLY A 139 11.60 -1.57 -0.21
CA GLY A 139 11.73 -3.02 0.01
C GLY A 139 12.98 -3.39 0.82
N LEU A 140 14.12 -2.75 0.54
CA LEU A 140 15.35 -2.95 1.32
C LEU A 140 15.21 -2.46 2.77
N VAL A 141 14.52 -1.34 2.99
CA VAL A 141 14.20 -0.85 4.34
C VAL A 141 13.38 -1.89 5.09
N ALA A 142 12.32 -2.42 4.47
CA ALA A 142 11.49 -3.46 5.06
C ALA A 142 12.31 -4.74 5.38
N LEU A 143 13.05 -5.27 4.41
CA LEU A 143 13.90 -6.46 4.59
C LEU A 143 14.89 -6.27 5.73
N HIS A 144 15.58 -5.13 5.78
CA HIS A 144 16.55 -4.85 6.83
C HIS A 144 15.91 -4.74 8.22
N ALA A 145 14.68 -4.20 8.31
CA ALA A 145 13.95 -4.14 9.56
C ALA A 145 13.54 -5.55 10.04
N VAL A 146 12.86 -6.34 9.18
CA VAL A 146 12.29 -7.64 9.58
C VAL A 146 13.33 -8.75 9.75
N THR A 147 14.54 -8.56 9.27
CA THR A 147 15.66 -9.49 9.50
C THR A 147 16.62 -9.03 10.60
N GLY A 148 16.49 -7.78 11.04
CA GLY A 148 17.35 -7.16 12.05
C GLY A 148 16.99 -7.56 13.47
N GLU A 149 18.00 -7.58 14.36
CA GLU A 149 17.81 -7.79 15.81
C GLU A 149 17.18 -6.59 16.49
N THR A 150 17.51 -5.39 16.02
CA THR A 150 17.03 -4.13 16.60
C THR A 150 15.73 -3.73 15.93
N GLU A 151 14.75 -3.41 16.75
CA GLU A 151 13.48 -2.87 16.31
C GLU A 151 13.64 -1.54 15.56
N ARG A 152 12.91 -1.40 14.47
CA ARG A 152 12.91 -0.20 13.63
C ARG A 152 11.49 0.28 13.36
N SER A 153 11.32 1.59 13.39
CA SER A 153 10.08 2.24 12.95
C SER A 153 10.12 2.39 11.42
N ILE A 154 9.19 1.73 10.73
CA ILE A 154 9.03 1.75 9.28
C ILE A 154 7.54 1.76 8.93
N HIS A 155 7.23 1.69 7.63
CA HIS A 155 5.85 1.54 7.16
C HIS A 155 5.71 0.31 6.29
N LEU A 156 4.64 -0.46 6.50
CA LEU A 156 4.33 -1.67 5.73
C LEU A 156 2.88 -1.65 5.26
N PRO A 157 2.61 -1.95 3.98
CA PRO A 157 1.25 -2.13 3.46
C PRO A 157 0.77 -3.57 3.60
N GLY A 158 -0.55 -3.74 3.55
CA GLY A 158 -1.18 -5.06 3.42
C GLY A 158 -0.78 -6.04 4.51
N ILE A 159 -0.83 -5.61 5.78
CA ILE A 159 -0.48 -6.44 6.94
C ILE A 159 -1.61 -7.44 7.21
N GLY A 160 -1.37 -8.72 6.98
CA GLY A 160 -2.38 -9.74 7.16
C GLY A 160 -3.66 -9.42 6.37
N THR A 161 -4.79 -9.29 7.05
CA THR A 161 -6.11 -9.01 6.44
C THR A 161 -6.40 -7.52 6.24
N LEU A 162 -5.49 -6.62 6.65
CA LEU A 162 -5.68 -5.17 6.57
C LEU A 162 -5.34 -4.65 5.18
N VAL A 163 -6.15 -3.72 4.67
CA VAL A 163 -5.86 -2.98 3.44
C VAL A 163 -5.07 -1.71 3.73
N GLY A 164 -4.27 -1.25 2.76
CA GLY A 164 -3.47 -0.04 2.90
C GLY A 164 -2.25 -0.22 3.80
N GLY A 165 -1.59 0.88 4.11
CA GLY A 165 -0.34 0.89 4.83
C GLY A 165 -0.42 1.54 6.20
N TYR A 166 0.48 1.12 7.08
CA TYR A 166 0.53 1.50 8.49
C TYR A 166 1.97 1.73 8.94
N PRO A 167 2.20 2.67 9.88
CA PRO A 167 3.45 2.71 10.60
C PRO A 167 3.56 1.50 11.52
N VAL A 168 4.74 0.92 11.60
CA VAL A 168 5.00 -0.28 12.42
C VAL A 168 6.36 -0.20 13.10
N HIS A 169 6.47 -0.88 14.23
CA HIS A 169 7.75 -1.37 14.74
C HIS A 169 8.01 -2.76 14.17
N ALA A 170 9.17 -2.96 13.57
CA ALA A 170 9.54 -4.21 12.92
C ALA A 170 10.93 -4.69 13.35
N SER A 171 11.05 -5.99 13.62
CA SER A 171 12.30 -6.70 13.86
C SER A 171 12.15 -8.17 13.45
N LYS A 172 13.19 -8.96 13.56
CA LYS A 172 13.10 -10.41 13.36
C LYS A 172 12.12 -11.11 14.31
N SER A 173 11.74 -10.47 15.42
CA SER A 173 10.79 -11.01 16.38
C SER A 173 9.33 -10.81 15.95
N GLY A 174 9.09 -10.00 14.92
CA GLY A 174 7.76 -9.71 14.39
C GLY A 174 7.57 -8.24 14.07
N ILE A 175 6.32 -7.91 13.79
CA ILE A 175 5.86 -6.54 13.53
C ILE A 175 4.71 -6.18 14.48
N THR A 176 4.64 -4.90 14.86
CA THR A 176 3.55 -4.33 15.67
C THR A 176 3.15 -3.00 15.06
N ILE A 177 1.85 -2.76 14.86
CA ILE A 177 1.34 -1.46 14.37
C ILE A 177 1.65 -0.40 15.43
N ASP A 178 2.19 0.73 15.00
CA ASP A 178 2.74 1.79 15.82
C ASP A 178 2.06 3.13 15.49
N LEU A 179 0.82 3.28 15.98
CA LEU A 179 0.02 4.49 15.81
C LEU A 179 0.33 5.49 16.92
N PRO A 180 0.28 6.82 16.64
CA PRO A 180 0.24 7.83 17.67
C PRO A 180 -0.97 7.65 18.60
N ASP A 181 -0.86 8.07 19.86
CA ASP A 181 -1.90 7.89 20.89
C ASP A 181 -3.27 8.47 20.51
N GLU A 182 -3.28 9.50 19.65
CA GLU A 182 -4.51 10.14 19.18
C GLU A 182 -5.24 9.37 18.07
N TRP A 183 -4.66 8.29 17.51
CA TRP A 183 -5.29 7.47 16.48
C TRP A 183 -5.62 6.09 16.99
N SER A 184 -6.87 5.68 16.86
CA SER A 184 -7.23 4.28 17.09
C SER A 184 -6.94 3.42 15.86
N LEU A 185 -6.80 2.11 16.07
CA LEU A 185 -6.64 1.15 14.96
C LEU A 185 -7.87 1.15 14.06
N GLU A 186 -9.07 1.25 14.65
CA GLU A 186 -10.33 1.31 13.91
C GLU A 186 -10.39 2.55 13.00
N GLN A 187 -9.90 3.69 13.49
CA GLN A 187 -9.81 4.91 12.69
C GLN A 187 -8.82 4.73 11.52
N ALA A 188 -7.67 4.13 11.76
CA ALA A 188 -6.67 3.86 10.73
C ALA A 188 -7.20 2.91 9.66
N ILE A 189 -7.91 1.85 10.07
CA ILE A 189 -8.57 0.91 9.15
C ILE A 189 -9.62 1.65 8.31
N ALA A 190 -10.51 2.40 8.94
CA ALA A 190 -11.58 3.12 8.26
C ALA A 190 -11.06 4.11 7.21
N VAL A 191 -9.93 4.78 7.49
CA VAL A 191 -9.27 5.69 6.54
C VAL A 191 -8.75 4.94 5.31
N ASN A 192 -8.10 3.80 5.49
CA ASN A 192 -7.61 2.99 4.39
C ASN A 192 -8.76 2.36 3.58
N GLU A 193 -9.80 1.87 4.23
CA GLU A 193 -10.99 1.34 3.55
C GLU A 193 -11.74 2.43 2.77
N ALA A 194 -11.91 3.62 3.34
CA ALA A 194 -12.53 4.74 2.64
C ALA A 194 -11.74 5.19 1.40
N SER A 195 -10.44 4.90 1.35
CA SER A 195 -9.56 5.24 0.23
C SER A 195 -9.65 4.24 -0.93
N LEU A 196 -10.20 3.04 -0.74
CA LEU A 196 -10.31 1.99 -1.76
C LEU A 196 -11.05 2.45 -3.02
N LYS A 197 -12.06 3.31 -2.86
CA LYS A 197 -12.83 3.85 -4.00
C LYS A 197 -11.98 4.64 -5.00
N TRP A 198 -10.85 5.18 -4.57
CA TRP A 198 -9.90 5.87 -5.43
C TRP A 198 -9.09 4.89 -6.32
N ASP A 199 -9.02 3.63 -5.91
CA ASP A 199 -8.51 2.52 -6.73
C ASP A 199 -9.65 1.80 -7.49
N GLY A 200 -10.87 2.35 -7.46
CA GLY A 200 -12.03 1.78 -8.13
C GLY A 200 -12.65 0.58 -7.41
N ILE A 201 -12.44 0.49 -6.10
CA ILE A 201 -12.92 -0.59 -5.23
C ILE A 201 -13.87 0.00 -4.20
N ASP A 202 -15.10 -0.51 -4.10
CA ASP A 202 -16.04 -0.13 -3.05
C ASP A 202 -15.69 -0.78 -1.71
N GLU A 203 -15.38 -2.08 -1.74
CA GLU A 203 -14.99 -2.83 -0.54
C GLU A 203 -14.17 -4.08 -0.88
N VAL A 204 -13.47 -4.58 0.11
CA VAL A 204 -12.96 -5.95 0.17
C VAL A 204 -13.76 -6.68 1.24
N THR A 205 -14.57 -7.64 0.82
CA THR A 205 -15.44 -8.41 1.72
C THR A 205 -14.65 -9.29 2.68
N GLN A 206 -15.31 -9.85 3.69
CA GLN A 206 -14.66 -10.72 4.68
C GLN A 206 -14.10 -12.02 4.07
N ASP A 207 -14.67 -12.47 2.96
CA ASP A 207 -14.19 -13.64 2.20
C ASP A 207 -13.13 -13.30 1.15
N GLY A 208 -12.58 -12.07 1.17
CA GLY A 208 -11.51 -11.65 0.29
C GLY A 208 -11.94 -11.28 -1.13
N THR A 209 -13.23 -11.11 -1.38
CA THR A 209 -13.75 -10.65 -2.68
C THR A 209 -13.69 -9.13 -2.76
N ILE A 210 -13.16 -8.58 -3.86
CA ILE A 210 -13.30 -7.17 -4.21
C ILE A 210 -14.66 -6.94 -4.84
N VAL A 211 -15.35 -5.87 -4.41
CA VAL A 211 -16.50 -5.28 -5.08
C VAL A 211 -16.02 -4.00 -5.79
N PHE A 212 -16.20 -3.93 -7.11
CA PHE A 212 -15.76 -2.77 -7.89
C PHE A 212 -16.77 -1.63 -7.83
N THR A 213 -16.29 -0.38 -7.83
CA THR A 213 -17.16 0.79 -8.00
C THR A 213 -17.89 0.76 -9.34
N ILE A 214 -19.01 1.48 -9.42
CA ILE A 214 -19.81 1.58 -10.66
C ILE A 214 -18.96 2.08 -11.83
N GLU A 215 -18.06 3.05 -11.59
CA GLU A 215 -17.15 3.60 -12.60
C GLU A 215 -16.20 2.52 -13.13
N THR A 216 -15.65 1.70 -12.25
CA THR A 216 -14.78 0.57 -12.64
C THR A 216 -15.56 -0.47 -13.43
N GLN A 217 -16.77 -0.83 -12.99
CA GLN A 217 -17.63 -1.77 -13.72
C GLN A 217 -17.96 -1.26 -15.13
N GLN A 218 -18.26 0.03 -15.27
CA GLN A 218 -18.52 0.66 -16.57
C GLN A 218 -17.27 0.67 -17.46
N ALA A 219 -16.10 0.96 -16.90
CA ALA A 219 -14.83 0.91 -17.64
C ALA A 219 -14.51 -0.51 -18.11
N LEU A 220 -14.69 -1.52 -17.26
CA LEU A 220 -14.53 -2.93 -17.60
C LEU A 220 -15.52 -3.37 -18.70
N ARG A 221 -16.79 -2.96 -18.58
CA ARG A 221 -17.80 -3.24 -19.61
C ARG A 221 -17.44 -2.64 -20.97
N LYS A 222 -16.92 -1.41 -20.96
CA LYS A 222 -16.47 -0.76 -22.20
C LYS A 222 -15.28 -1.50 -22.83
N LEU A 223 -14.36 -1.99 -22.01
CA LEU A 223 -13.16 -2.68 -22.47
C LEU A 223 -13.43 -4.13 -22.91
N LEU A 224 -14.22 -4.87 -22.12
CA LEU A 224 -14.39 -6.32 -22.25
C LEU A 224 -15.74 -6.73 -22.88
N GLY A 225 -16.66 -5.79 -23.08
CA GLY A 225 -18.00 -6.07 -23.58
C GLY A 225 -18.94 -6.76 -22.57
N LYS A 226 -18.48 -7.00 -21.35
CA LYS A 226 -19.24 -7.64 -20.26
C LYS A 226 -19.08 -6.91 -18.94
N THR A 227 -20.11 -6.95 -18.09
CA THR A 227 -20.04 -6.36 -16.75
C THR A 227 -19.29 -7.31 -15.84
N ILE A 228 -18.32 -6.79 -15.09
CA ILE A 228 -17.61 -7.48 -14.02
C ILE A 228 -17.81 -6.63 -12.77
N GLU A 229 -18.54 -7.15 -11.80
CA GLU A 229 -18.89 -6.44 -10.56
C GLU A 229 -17.91 -6.75 -9.44
N THR A 230 -17.34 -7.96 -9.45
CA THR A 230 -16.47 -8.46 -8.38
C THR A 230 -15.24 -9.16 -8.93
N LEU A 231 -14.23 -9.29 -8.05
CA LEU A 231 -13.01 -10.06 -8.30
C LEU A 231 -12.69 -10.90 -7.06
N SER A 232 -12.58 -12.21 -7.24
CA SER A 232 -12.15 -13.16 -6.22
C SER A 232 -11.00 -14.03 -6.71
N THR A 233 -10.40 -14.84 -5.85
CA THR A 233 -9.40 -15.83 -6.24
C THR A 233 -9.94 -16.82 -7.29
N ASP A 234 -11.22 -17.19 -7.19
CA ASP A 234 -11.86 -18.15 -8.11
C ASP A 234 -12.05 -17.55 -9.52
N THR A 235 -12.26 -16.26 -9.61
CA THR A 235 -12.51 -15.57 -10.90
C THR A 235 -11.26 -14.89 -11.49
N ALA A 236 -10.19 -14.79 -10.71
CA ALA A 236 -9.00 -14.00 -11.07
C ALA A 236 -8.34 -14.47 -12.37
N GLN A 237 -8.22 -15.79 -12.58
CA GLN A 237 -7.57 -16.33 -13.79
C GLN A 237 -8.36 -16.01 -15.05
N ASP A 238 -9.68 -16.16 -15.02
CA ASP A 238 -10.53 -15.90 -16.19
C ASP A 238 -10.56 -14.41 -16.51
N GLN A 239 -10.71 -13.55 -15.48
CA GLN A 239 -10.66 -12.11 -15.66
C GLN A 239 -9.29 -11.62 -16.16
N ALA A 240 -8.19 -12.24 -15.70
CA ALA A 240 -6.85 -11.95 -16.19
C ALA A 240 -6.72 -12.31 -17.69
N ASN A 241 -7.24 -13.46 -18.11
CA ASN A 241 -7.23 -13.89 -19.51
C ASN A 241 -8.06 -12.94 -20.39
N ASP A 242 -9.25 -12.52 -19.94
CA ASP A 242 -10.08 -11.55 -20.64
C ASP A 242 -9.35 -10.22 -20.86
N LEU A 243 -8.70 -9.71 -19.81
CA LEU A 243 -7.91 -8.47 -19.90
C LEU A 243 -6.74 -8.61 -20.87
N LEU A 244 -5.99 -9.71 -20.82
CA LEU A 244 -4.87 -9.97 -21.74
C LEU A 244 -5.34 -10.08 -23.18
N ASN A 245 -6.50 -10.67 -23.44
CA ASN A 245 -7.06 -10.79 -24.78
C ASN A 245 -7.54 -9.44 -25.33
N ALA A 246 -8.09 -8.57 -24.46
CA ALA A 246 -8.54 -7.23 -24.86
C ALA A 246 -7.39 -6.25 -25.12
N LEU A 247 -6.18 -6.52 -24.61
CA LEU A 247 -4.98 -5.68 -24.77
C LEU A 247 -4.10 -6.11 -25.95
N ARG A 248 -4.43 -7.19 -26.64
CA ARG A 248 -3.78 -7.67 -27.88
C ARG A 248 -4.42 -7.08 -29.11
#